data_e9187319c8ee26ab2334095acde51c02
#
_entry.id   e9187319c8ee26ab2334095acde51c02
#
_cell.length_a   1.000
_cell.length_b   1.000
_cell.length_c   1.000
_cell.angle_alpha   90.00
_cell.angle_beta   90.00
_cell.angle_gamma   90.00
#
_symmetry.space_group_name_H-M   'P 1'
#
loop_
_entity.id
_entity.type
_entity.pdbx_description
1 polymer ?
#
loop_
_entity_poly.entity_id
_entity_poly.type
_entity_poly.pdbx_seq_one_letter_code
_entity_poly.pdbx_strand_id
1 'polypeptide(L)'
;MAKKDKPLTAKSSIGDWLGHPVGSALLGELLAAGGQDASALKPVRLFSLQRMVALSQGQFTQEMVDELVRKANGGEIPADEPDEETDDATAPWVERITAGRFDGKTVIVTGAGSGIGRATASRIALEGGTVVAVDIAPDRLTELAAALPGVITVVGDITKPADVDAIVAAAQGRVDGLANVAGVMDDMTPLHEVTDAVWERVFSVNVDGMFRLTRAVLPLMLAAGRGSIVNVASEAALRGSAAGLAYTASKHAVVGMTKSSAFMYAGKGIRVNAVAPGPVATNIQASFASELGQQRLGPMLETIPPVAESAQLAASITFLLSDDGTNVSGAILPSDGAWSAQ
;
A
#
# COMPACT_ATOMS: atom_id res chain seq x y z
N MET A 1 1.92 -23.06 29.99
CA MET A 1 2.07 -24.14 28.98
C MET A 1 3.04 -23.64 27.92
N ALA A 2 3.99 -24.45 27.47
CA ALA A 2 4.94 -24.01 26.44
C ALA A 2 4.20 -23.82 25.11
N LYS A 3 4.56 -22.79 24.32
CA LYS A 3 3.96 -22.45 23.00
C LYS A 3 3.93 -23.62 21.99
N LYS A 4 4.51 -24.77 22.32
CA LYS A 4 4.63 -25.96 21.44
C LYS A 4 3.42 -26.90 21.44
N ASP A 5 2.43 -26.71 22.32
CA ASP A 5 1.30 -27.64 22.49
C ASP A 5 -0.06 -27.03 22.08
N LYS A 6 -0.06 -25.81 21.52
CA LYS A 6 -1.30 -25.20 21.03
C LYS A 6 -1.59 -25.69 19.61
N PRO A 7 -2.83 -26.11 19.29
CA PRO A 7 -3.16 -26.53 17.93
C PRO A 7 -2.95 -25.38 16.95
N LEU A 8 -2.44 -25.69 15.77
CA LEU A 8 -2.27 -24.72 14.69
C LEU A 8 -3.60 -24.51 13.96
N THR A 9 -4.03 -23.27 13.83
CA THR A 9 -5.26 -22.91 13.11
C THR A 9 -4.93 -22.04 11.88
N ALA A 10 -5.91 -21.77 11.03
CA ALA A 10 -5.79 -20.84 9.91
C ALA A 10 -5.42 -19.41 10.38
N LYS A 11 -5.81 -19.04 11.60
CA LYS A 11 -5.51 -17.75 12.24
C LYS A 11 -4.14 -17.71 12.93
N SER A 12 -3.51 -18.87 13.18
CA SER A 12 -2.15 -18.90 13.73
C SER A 12 -1.17 -18.19 12.79
N SER A 13 -0.24 -17.43 13.37
CA SER A 13 0.76 -16.70 12.58
C SER A 13 1.71 -17.67 11.86
N ILE A 14 2.25 -17.24 10.72
CA ILE A 14 3.30 -17.99 10.01
C ILE A 14 4.50 -18.22 10.96
N GLY A 15 4.77 -17.29 11.87
CA GLY A 15 5.79 -17.46 12.90
C GLY A 15 5.49 -18.62 13.86
N ASP A 16 4.23 -18.80 14.26
CA ASP A 16 3.80 -19.94 15.09
C ASP A 16 3.89 -21.25 14.30
N TRP A 17 3.48 -21.25 13.04
CA TRP A 17 3.64 -22.39 12.12
C TRP A 17 5.09 -22.80 11.96
N LEU A 18 6.00 -21.83 11.72
CA LEU A 18 7.45 -22.10 11.60
C LEU A 18 8.09 -22.54 12.94
N GLY A 19 7.55 -22.10 14.06
CA GLY A 19 7.98 -22.52 15.40
C GLY A 19 7.48 -23.89 15.84
N HIS A 20 6.47 -24.44 15.16
CA HIS A 20 5.88 -25.73 15.46
C HIS A 20 6.52 -26.84 14.62
N PRO A 21 6.97 -27.97 15.21
CA PRO A 21 7.72 -29.00 14.47
C PRO A 21 6.98 -29.52 13.23
N VAL A 22 5.68 -29.80 13.33
CA VAL A 22 4.86 -30.28 12.20
C VAL A 22 4.56 -29.14 11.24
N GLY A 23 4.24 -27.96 11.75
CA GLY A 23 3.92 -26.79 10.92
C GLY A 23 5.11 -26.35 10.07
N SER A 24 6.31 -26.35 10.62
CA SER A 24 7.54 -26.02 9.90
C SER A 24 7.82 -26.99 8.75
N ALA A 25 7.61 -28.29 8.99
CA ALA A 25 7.80 -29.32 7.96
C ALA A 25 6.79 -29.13 6.80
N LEU A 26 5.51 -28.93 7.12
CA LEU A 26 4.45 -28.75 6.12
C LEU A 26 4.64 -27.48 5.28
N LEU A 27 5.01 -26.37 5.90
CA LEU A 27 5.32 -25.13 5.18
C LEU A 27 6.59 -25.29 4.33
N GLY A 28 7.60 -26.01 4.83
CA GLY A 28 8.81 -26.30 4.07
C GLY A 28 8.53 -27.13 2.82
N GLU A 29 7.70 -28.17 2.90
CA GLU A 29 7.27 -28.97 1.73
C GLU A 29 6.53 -28.11 0.70
N LEU A 30 5.60 -27.26 1.15
CA LEU A 30 4.84 -26.38 0.27
C LEU A 30 5.76 -25.40 -0.50
N LEU A 31 6.71 -24.79 0.20
CA LEU A 31 7.66 -23.84 -0.38
C LEU A 31 8.63 -24.52 -1.35
N ALA A 32 9.12 -25.70 -0.99
CA ALA A 32 10.02 -26.49 -1.84
C ALA A 32 9.35 -26.88 -3.18
N ALA A 33 8.05 -27.16 -3.17
CA ALA A 33 7.28 -27.40 -4.39
C ALA A 33 7.25 -26.18 -5.33
N GLY A 34 7.37 -24.95 -4.78
CA GLY A 34 7.49 -23.69 -5.51
C GLY A 34 8.94 -23.24 -5.74
N GLY A 35 9.95 -24.05 -5.40
CA GLY A 35 11.36 -23.68 -5.53
C GLY A 35 11.84 -22.65 -4.51
N GLN A 36 11.12 -22.48 -3.40
CA GLN A 36 11.42 -21.52 -2.34
C GLN A 36 11.79 -22.24 -1.04
N ASP A 37 12.36 -21.50 -0.10
CA ASP A 37 12.68 -21.99 1.24
C ASP A 37 11.98 -21.13 2.34
N ALA A 38 12.13 -21.55 3.60
CA ALA A 38 11.49 -20.88 4.72
C ALA A 38 11.90 -19.41 4.92
N SER A 39 12.99 -18.95 4.30
CA SER A 39 13.43 -17.56 4.38
C SER A 39 12.46 -16.61 3.65
N ALA A 40 11.78 -17.11 2.62
CA ALA A 40 10.75 -16.36 1.89
C ALA A 40 9.56 -15.95 2.77
N LEU A 41 9.32 -16.65 3.87
CA LEU A 41 8.24 -16.35 4.81
C LEU A 41 8.65 -15.37 5.92
N LYS A 42 9.93 -15.02 6.06
CA LYS A 42 10.39 -14.09 7.11
C LYS A 42 9.63 -12.76 7.12
N PRO A 43 9.41 -12.08 5.98
CA PRO A 43 8.73 -10.79 5.96
C PRO A 43 7.25 -10.85 6.36
N VAL A 44 6.62 -12.02 6.17
CA VAL A 44 5.19 -12.24 6.44
C VAL A 44 4.93 -13.08 7.70
N ARG A 45 5.95 -13.34 8.52
CA ARG A 45 5.86 -14.23 9.68
C ARG A 45 4.79 -13.84 10.71
N LEU A 46 4.37 -12.59 10.74
CA LEU A 46 3.31 -12.09 11.62
C LEU A 46 1.91 -12.26 11.02
N PHE A 47 1.81 -12.62 9.75
CA PHE A 47 0.53 -12.86 9.10
C PHE A 47 0.05 -14.28 9.39
N SER A 48 -1.28 -14.44 9.46
CA SER A 48 -1.89 -15.76 9.53
C SER A 48 -1.94 -16.42 8.14
N LEU A 49 -2.07 -17.76 8.08
CA LEU A 49 -2.30 -18.45 6.81
C LEU A 49 -3.59 -17.97 6.13
N GLN A 50 -4.64 -17.73 6.91
CA GLN A 50 -5.91 -17.16 6.43
C GLN A 50 -5.69 -15.86 5.66
N ARG A 51 -4.78 -15.03 6.14
CA ARG A 51 -4.46 -13.76 5.53
C ARG A 51 -3.65 -13.92 4.24
N MET A 52 -2.79 -14.93 4.18
CA MET A 52 -2.04 -15.25 2.96
C MET A 52 -2.94 -15.63 1.79
N VAL A 53 -4.12 -16.22 2.05
CA VAL A 53 -5.13 -16.50 1.01
C VAL A 53 -5.54 -15.21 0.30
N ALA A 54 -5.88 -14.17 1.07
CA ALA A 54 -6.28 -12.87 0.51
C ALA A 54 -5.16 -12.16 -0.27
N LEU A 55 -3.90 -12.39 0.11
CA LEU A 55 -2.72 -11.74 -0.48
C LEU A 55 -2.15 -12.48 -1.69
N SER A 56 -2.40 -13.77 -1.82
CA SER A 56 -1.76 -14.64 -2.83
C SER A 56 -2.37 -14.57 -4.23
N GLN A 57 -3.43 -13.77 -4.42
CA GLN A 57 -4.14 -13.67 -5.71
C GLN A 57 -4.59 -15.04 -6.27
N GLY A 58 -4.98 -15.94 -5.39
CA GLY A 58 -5.45 -17.29 -5.75
C GLY A 58 -4.36 -18.35 -5.90
N GLN A 59 -3.08 -18.00 -5.72
CA GLN A 59 -2.00 -18.99 -5.71
C GLN A 59 -1.97 -19.81 -4.41
N PHE A 60 -2.45 -19.25 -3.31
CA PHE A 60 -2.63 -19.94 -2.03
C PHE A 60 -4.11 -19.87 -1.66
N THR A 61 -4.80 -21.01 -1.75
CA THR A 61 -6.26 -21.07 -1.62
C THR A 61 -6.71 -21.43 -0.21
N GLN A 62 -7.97 -21.16 0.12
CA GLN A 62 -8.57 -21.58 1.40
C GLN A 62 -8.48 -23.11 1.58
N GLU A 63 -8.67 -23.87 0.53
CA GLU A 63 -8.57 -25.33 0.57
C GLU A 63 -7.16 -25.80 0.96
N MET A 64 -6.12 -25.12 0.46
CA MET A 64 -4.74 -25.41 0.85
C MET A 64 -4.50 -25.09 2.33
N VAL A 65 -5.07 -24.03 2.86
CA VAL A 65 -4.98 -23.70 4.29
C VAL A 65 -5.69 -24.75 5.13
N ASP A 66 -6.89 -25.13 4.75
CA ASP A 66 -7.68 -26.13 5.47
C ASP A 66 -6.97 -27.51 5.47
N GLU A 67 -6.30 -27.85 4.37
CA GLU A 67 -5.50 -29.07 4.27
C GLU A 67 -4.27 -29.02 5.19
N LEU A 68 -3.53 -27.89 5.22
CA LEU A 68 -2.40 -27.69 6.10
C LEU A 68 -2.82 -27.78 7.57
N VAL A 69 -3.91 -27.11 7.95
CA VAL A 69 -4.46 -27.12 9.31
C VAL A 69 -4.84 -28.54 9.71
N ARG A 70 -5.51 -29.28 8.83
CA ARG A 70 -5.91 -30.67 9.07
C ARG A 70 -4.70 -31.58 9.25
N LYS A 71 -3.69 -31.46 8.39
CA LYS A 71 -2.44 -32.23 8.50
C LYS A 71 -1.68 -31.92 9.79
N ALA A 72 -1.65 -30.67 10.22
CA ALA A 72 -0.95 -30.25 11.42
C ALA A 72 -1.60 -30.77 12.72
N ASN A 73 -2.92 -31.04 12.68
CA ASN A 73 -3.70 -31.43 13.86
C ASN A 73 -4.25 -32.87 13.76
N GLY A 74 -3.55 -33.76 13.05
CA GLY A 74 -3.90 -35.20 13.03
C GLY A 74 -5.21 -35.55 12.32
N GLY A 75 -5.70 -34.69 11.42
CA GLY A 75 -6.91 -34.91 10.62
C GLY A 75 -8.10 -34.02 11.01
N GLU A 76 -8.01 -33.29 12.12
CA GLU A 76 -9.07 -32.40 12.60
C GLU A 76 -8.76 -30.94 12.25
N ILE A 77 -9.80 -30.13 12.06
CA ILE A 77 -9.71 -28.67 12.02
C ILE A 77 -10.16 -28.17 13.40
N PRO A 78 -9.23 -27.66 14.24
CA PRO A 78 -9.61 -27.12 15.53
C PRO A 78 -10.61 -25.97 15.35
N ALA A 79 -11.61 -25.90 16.24
CA ALA A 79 -12.48 -24.73 16.30
C ALA A 79 -11.61 -23.51 16.65
N ASP A 80 -11.81 -22.41 15.91
CA ASP A 80 -11.20 -21.14 16.27
C ASP A 80 -11.67 -20.77 17.68
N GLU A 81 -10.72 -20.66 18.63
CA GLU A 81 -11.05 -20.07 19.92
C GLU A 81 -11.52 -18.61 19.66
N PRO A 82 -12.59 -18.15 20.34
CA PRO A 82 -12.96 -16.75 20.28
C PRO A 82 -11.74 -15.95 20.73
N ASP A 83 -11.43 -14.86 20.00
CA ASP A 83 -10.36 -13.95 20.35
C ASP A 83 -10.56 -13.51 21.81
N GLU A 84 -9.78 -14.06 22.74
CA GLU A 84 -9.69 -13.47 24.08
C GLU A 84 -9.21 -12.04 23.86
N GLU A 85 -9.96 -11.06 24.37
CA GLU A 85 -9.50 -9.67 24.48
C GLU A 85 -8.24 -9.64 25.35
N THR A 86 -7.10 -9.94 24.74
CA THR A 86 -5.81 -9.77 25.39
C THR A 86 -5.46 -8.30 25.33
N ASP A 87 -5.41 -7.69 26.49
CA ASP A 87 -4.83 -6.35 26.72
C ASP A 87 -3.29 -6.40 26.52
N ASP A 88 -2.85 -7.15 25.49
CA ASP A 88 -1.46 -7.48 25.25
C ASP A 88 -0.89 -6.50 24.20
N ALA A 89 0.21 -5.86 24.54
CA ALA A 89 1.00 -5.01 23.64
C ALA A 89 1.46 -5.73 22.35
N THR A 90 1.21 -7.04 22.23
CA THR A 90 1.48 -7.88 21.07
C THR A 90 0.21 -8.16 20.22
N ALA A 91 -0.96 -7.62 20.59
CA ALA A 91 -2.18 -7.79 19.82
C ALA A 91 -1.99 -7.24 18.38
N PRO A 92 -2.51 -7.94 17.34
CA PRO A 92 -2.45 -7.45 15.97
C PRO A 92 -3.09 -6.06 15.86
N TRP A 93 -2.48 -5.19 15.06
CA TRP A 93 -3.08 -3.88 14.78
C TRP A 93 -4.47 -4.04 14.14
N VAL A 94 -5.45 -3.34 14.70
CA VAL A 94 -6.82 -3.32 14.18
C VAL A 94 -7.14 -1.92 13.65
N GLU A 95 -7.67 -1.86 12.44
CA GLU A 95 -8.09 -0.58 11.85
C GLU A 95 -9.23 0.04 12.66
N ARG A 96 -9.05 1.32 13.01
CA ARG A 96 -10.08 2.11 13.68
C ARG A 96 -10.63 3.15 12.72
N ILE A 97 -11.91 3.10 12.43
CA ILE A 97 -12.62 4.05 11.60
C ILE A 97 -13.16 5.16 12.50
N THR A 98 -12.85 6.41 12.17
CA THR A 98 -13.33 7.60 12.90
C THR A 98 -14.49 8.22 12.13
N ALA A 99 -15.72 7.97 12.58
CA ALA A 99 -16.91 8.50 11.94
C ALA A 99 -16.87 10.05 11.87
N GLY A 100 -17.23 10.60 10.71
CA GLY A 100 -17.34 12.04 10.50
C GLY A 100 -16.02 12.77 10.22
N ARG A 101 -14.86 12.09 10.22
CA ARG A 101 -13.56 12.75 10.00
C ARG A 101 -13.44 13.41 8.62
N PHE A 102 -14.14 12.88 7.63
CA PHE A 102 -14.20 13.44 6.28
C PHE A 102 -15.59 13.98 5.89
N ASP A 103 -16.48 14.21 6.85
CA ASP A 103 -17.81 14.76 6.56
C ASP A 103 -17.71 16.04 5.73
N GLY A 104 -18.50 16.08 4.65
CA GLY A 104 -18.57 17.22 3.76
C GLY A 104 -17.27 17.47 2.95
N LYS A 105 -16.32 16.53 2.88
CA LYS A 105 -15.10 16.63 2.07
C LYS A 105 -15.21 15.75 0.83
N THR A 106 -14.73 16.26 -0.30
CA THR A 106 -14.55 15.50 -1.54
C THR A 106 -13.07 15.21 -1.76
N VAL A 107 -12.74 13.93 -1.86
CA VAL A 107 -11.34 13.47 -2.00
C VAL A 107 -11.18 12.60 -3.24
N ILE A 108 -10.22 12.96 -4.08
CA ILE A 108 -9.80 12.14 -5.23
C ILE A 108 -8.72 11.17 -4.77
N VAL A 109 -8.87 9.89 -5.08
CA VAL A 109 -7.89 8.84 -4.76
C VAL A 109 -7.52 8.09 -6.04
N THR A 110 -6.25 8.13 -6.45
CA THR A 110 -5.74 7.38 -7.61
C THR A 110 -5.21 6.00 -7.21
N GLY A 111 -5.25 5.03 -8.13
CA GLY A 111 -4.91 3.63 -7.81
C GLY A 111 -5.92 2.98 -6.85
N ALA A 112 -7.18 3.46 -6.86
CA ALA A 112 -8.21 3.07 -5.90
C ALA A 112 -8.75 1.65 -6.10
N GLY A 113 -8.39 0.98 -7.19
CA GLY A 113 -8.83 -0.39 -7.46
C GLY A 113 -8.16 -1.45 -6.59
N SER A 114 -6.98 -1.17 -6.01
CA SER A 114 -6.24 -2.18 -5.24
C SER A 114 -5.31 -1.57 -4.16
N GLY A 115 -4.79 -2.43 -3.28
CA GLY A 115 -3.72 -2.10 -2.35
C GLY A 115 -3.98 -0.86 -1.51
N ILE A 116 -2.97 0.00 -1.39
CA ILE A 116 -3.00 1.23 -0.57
C ILE A 116 -4.10 2.18 -1.05
N GLY A 117 -4.30 2.33 -2.38
CA GLY A 117 -5.33 3.21 -2.94
C GLY A 117 -6.74 2.76 -2.57
N ARG A 118 -7.04 1.46 -2.69
CA ARG A 118 -8.33 0.89 -2.29
C ARG A 118 -8.58 1.07 -0.78
N ALA A 119 -7.58 0.77 0.05
CA ALA A 119 -7.68 0.95 1.49
C ALA A 119 -7.91 2.43 1.88
N THR A 120 -7.21 3.36 1.21
CA THR A 120 -7.37 4.80 1.42
C THR A 120 -8.77 5.27 1.02
N ALA A 121 -9.25 4.87 -0.16
CA ALA A 121 -10.60 5.21 -0.64
C ALA A 121 -11.68 4.65 0.29
N SER A 122 -11.53 3.39 0.71
CA SER A 122 -12.46 2.73 1.65
C SER A 122 -12.51 3.45 2.99
N ARG A 123 -11.36 3.78 3.55
CA ARG A 123 -11.28 4.46 4.84
C ARG A 123 -11.93 5.84 4.79
N ILE A 124 -11.64 6.65 3.76
CA ILE A 124 -12.25 7.97 3.60
C ILE A 124 -13.77 7.88 3.48
N ALA A 125 -14.28 6.92 2.67
CA ALA A 125 -15.71 6.71 2.52
C ALA A 125 -16.39 6.29 3.83
N LEU A 126 -15.79 5.35 4.58
CA LEU A 126 -16.28 4.90 5.89
C LEU A 126 -16.22 6.01 6.95
N GLU A 127 -15.33 6.98 6.80
CA GLU A 127 -15.17 8.14 7.67
C GLU A 127 -16.01 9.36 7.20
N GLY A 128 -16.97 9.16 6.29
CA GLY A 128 -17.98 10.16 5.89
C GLY A 128 -17.64 11.01 4.66
N GLY A 129 -16.52 10.75 3.99
CA GLY A 129 -16.09 11.52 2.82
C GLY A 129 -16.74 11.07 1.51
N THR A 130 -16.93 12.02 0.59
CA THR A 130 -17.21 11.72 -0.81
C THR A 130 -15.92 11.38 -1.52
N VAL A 131 -15.83 10.17 -2.08
CA VAL A 131 -14.62 9.68 -2.75
C VAL A 131 -14.82 9.63 -4.26
N VAL A 132 -13.89 10.24 -5.01
CA VAL A 132 -13.69 9.98 -6.44
C VAL A 132 -12.55 8.98 -6.57
N ALA A 133 -12.91 7.73 -6.76
CA ALA A 133 -12.00 6.59 -6.86
C ALA A 133 -11.57 6.38 -8.31
N VAL A 134 -10.28 6.50 -8.58
CA VAL A 134 -9.69 6.44 -9.92
C VAL A 134 -8.78 5.23 -10.05
N ASP A 135 -8.98 4.44 -11.10
CA ASP A 135 -8.10 3.33 -11.49
C ASP A 135 -8.20 3.07 -12.98
N ILE A 136 -7.21 2.38 -13.54
CA ILE A 136 -7.23 1.93 -14.94
C ILE A 136 -8.01 0.60 -15.10
N ALA A 137 -8.30 -0.10 -14.02
CA ALA A 137 -8.93 -1.41 -14.00
C ALA A 137 -10.43 -1.29 -13.66
N PRO A 138 -11.36 -1.38 -14.65
CA PRO A 138 -12.80 -1.18 -14.43
C PRO A 138 -13.41 -2.20 -13.47
N ASP A 139 -12.98 -3.47 -13.54
CA ASP A 139 -13.53 -4.54 -12.71
C ASP A 139 -13.26 -4.29 -11.22
N ARG A 140 -12.06 -3.82 -10.88
CA ARG A 140 -11.67 -3.49 -9.51
C ARG A 140 -12.46 -2.31 -8.94
N LEU A 141 -12.77 -1.32 -9.78
CA LEU A 141 -13.63 -0.20 -9.39
C LEU A 141 -15.08 -0.63 -9.20
N THR A 142 -15.56 -1.58 -10.01
CA THR A 142 -16.89 -2.18 -9.85
C THR A 142 -17.01 -2.91 -8.51
N GLU A 143 -15.99 -3.69 -8.13
CA GLU A 143 -15.93 -4.35 -6.81
C GLU A 143 -15.90 -3.33 -5.65
N LEU A 144 -15.15 -2.24 -5.81
CA LEU A 144 -15.08 -1.17 -4.79
C LEU A 144 -16.45 -0.51 -4.60
N ALA A 145 -17.13 -0.17 -5.71
CA ALA A 145 -18.46 0.46 -5.67
C ALA A 145 -19.52 -0.48 -5.07
N ALA A 146 -19.43 -1.78 -5.33
CA ALA A 146 -20.31 -2.77 -4.73
C ALA A 146 -20.12 -2.88 -3.20
N ALA A 147 -18.87 -2.77 -2.74
CA ALA A 147 -18.53 -2.82 -1.31
C ALA A 147 -18.86 -1.52 -0.56
N LEU A 148 -18.81 -0.38 -1.24
CA LEU A 148 -18.97 0.96 -0.66
C LEU A 148 -19.91 1.80 -1.53
N PRO A 149 -21.23 1.67 -1.32
CA PRO A 149 -22.22 2.46 -2.04
C PRO A 149 -21.99 3.97 -1.83
N GLY A 150 -21.99 4.74 -2.92
CA GLY A 150 -21.76 6.19 -2.88
C GLY A 150 -20.35 6.64 -3.27
N VAL A 151 -19.43 5.73 -3.45
CA VAL A 151 -18.11 6.04 -4.07
C VAL A 151 -18.29 6.31 -5.57
N ILE A 152 -17.79 7.45 -6.03
CA ILE A 152 -17.79 7.83 -7.46
C ILE A 152 -16.59 7.16 -8.12
N THR A 153 -16.82 6.26 -9.06
CA THR A 153 -15.74 5.55 -9.75
C THR A 153 -15.45 6.20 -11.11
N VAL A 154 -14.15 6.36 -11.42
CA VAL A 154 -13.68 6.86 -12.72
C VAL A 154 -12.61 5.93 -13.24
N VAL A 155 -12.91 5.25 -14.36
CA VAL A 155 -11.89 4.52 -15.10
C VAL A 155 -11.04 5.55 -15.85
N GLY A 156 -9.76 5.69 -15.50
CA GLY A 156 -8.91 6.72 -16.06
C GLY A 156 -7.43 6.47 -15.83
N ASP A 157 -6.67 6.83 -16.85
CA ASP A 157 -5.21 6.80 -16.87
C ASP A 157 -4.67 8.21 -16.63
N ILE A 158 -4.06 8.45 -15.49
CA ILE A 158 -3.51 9.76 -15.09
C ILE A 158 -2.43 10.28 -16.05
N THR A 159 -1.89 9.43 -16.91
CA THR A 159 -0.93 9.84 -17.95
C THR A 159 -1.60 10.51 -19.15
N LYS A 160 -2.93 10.38 -19.30
CA LYS A 160 -3.71 10.90 -20.43
C LYS A 160 -4.45 12.17 -20.03
N PRO A 161 -4.23 13.30 -20.74
CA PRO A 161 -4.90 14.56 -20.42
C PRO A 161 -6.43 14.49 -20.38
N ALA A 162 -7.05 13.80 -21.34
CA ALA A 162 -8.50 13.66 -21.38
C ALA A 162 -9.09 12.92 -20.17
N ASP A 163 -8.37 11.91 -19.67
CA ASP A 163 -8.79 11.17 -18.48
C ASP A 163 -8.61 12.03 -17.21
N VAL A 164 -7.54 12.84 -17.15
CA VAL A 164 -7.34 13.82 -16.07
C VAL A 164 -8.49 14.81 -16.00
N ASP A 165 -8.94 15.33 -17.16
CA ASP A 165 -10.08 16.25 -17.22
C ASP A 165 -11.38 15.55 -16.73
N ALA A 166 -11.60 14.30 -17.12
CA ALA A 166 -12.74 13.50 -16.67
C ALA A 166 -12.70 13.24 -15.15
N ILE A 167 -11.53 12.96 -14.59
CA ILE A 167 -11.34 12.78 -13.15
C ILE A 167 -11.71 14.04 -12.39
N VAL A 168 -11.22 15.19 -12.83
CA VAL A 168 -11.51 16.48 -12.17
C VAL A 168 -13.01 16.84 -12.31
N ALA A 169 -13.60 16.58 -13.46
CA ALA A 169 -15.04 16.82 -13.67
C ALA A 169 -15.92 15.96 -12.76
N ALA A 170 -15.53 14.73 -12.47
CA ALA A 170 -16.26 13.84 -11.55
C ALA A 170 -16.33 14.36 -10.12
N ALA A 171 -15.41 15.23 -9.70
CA ALA A 171 -15.44 15.90 -8.41
C ALA A 171 -16.43 17.08 -8.33
N GLN A 172 -17.17 17.39 -9.42
CA GLN A 172 -18.24 18.36 -9.49
C GLN A 172 -17.85 19.76 -8.94
N GLY A 173 -16.64 20.21 -9.26
CA GLY A 173 -16.14 21.53 -8.89
C GLY A 173 -15.62 21.66 -7.44
N ARG A 174 -15.60 20.58 -6.66
CA ARG A 174 -15.10 20.61 -5.29
C ARG A 174 -14.05 19.52 -5.06
N VAL A 175 -12.86 19.91 -4.63
CA VAL A 175 -11.80 18.99 -4.21
C VAL A 175 -11.18 19.50 -2.91
N ASP A 176 -11.45 18.83 -1.80
CA ASP A 176 -10.86 19.13 -0.49
C ASP A 176 -9.57 18.31 -0.25
N GLY A 177 -9.45 17.15 -0.91
CA GLY A 177 -8.28 16.29 -0.80
C GLY A 177 -7.90 15.61 -2.11
N LEU A 178 -6.60 15.34 -2.27
CA LEU A 178 -6.05 14.52 -3.35
C LEU A 178 -5.03 13.53 -2.78
N ALA A 179 -5.31 12.24 -2.93
CA ALA A 179 -4.38 11.15 -2.65
C ALA A 179 -3.79 10.62 -3.97
N ASN A 180 -2.56 10.98 -4.26
CA ASN A 180 -1.81 10.45 -5.40
C ASN A 180 -1.16 9.12 -4.99
N VAL A 181 -1.87 8.01 -5.19
CA VAL A 181 -1.43 6.67 -4.79
C VAL A 181 -1.01 5.81 -5.98
N ALA A 182 -1.57 6.05 -7.16
CA ALA A 182 -1.20 5.32 -8.36
C ALA A 182 0.31 5.38 -8.62
N GLY A 183 0.89 4.23 -8.94
CA GLY A 183 2.31 4.10 -9.23
C GLY A 183 2.66 2.72 -9.75
N VAL A 184 3.81 2.63 -10.41
CA VAL A 184 4.36 1.40 -10.97
C VAL A 184 5.81 1.23 -10.53
N MET A 185 6.24 -0.03 -10.42
CA MET A 185 7.61 -0.41 -10.09
C MET A 185 8.48 -0.47 -11.35
N ASP A 186 9.80 -0.38 -11.18
CA ASP A 186 10.77 -0.75 -12.21
C ASP A 186 11.11 -2.26 -12.12
N ASP A 187 12.13 -2.67 -12.84
CA ASP A 187 12.62 -4.05 -12.92
C ASP A 187 13.94 -4.27 -12.16
N MET A 188 14.23 -3.42 -11.18
CA MET A 188 15.43 -3.49 -10.31
C MET A 188 16.77 -3.37 -11.07
N THR A 189 16.78 -2.65 -12.20
CA THR A 189 17.96 -2.46 -13.02
C THR A 189 18.82 -1.27 -12.58
N PRO A 190 20.17 -1.39 -12.67
CA PRO A 190 21.10 -0.27 -12.48
C PRO A 190 21.15 0.63 -13.71
N LEU A 191 21.85 1.77 -13.60
CA LEU A 191 21.87 2.84 -14.61
C LEU A 191 22.23 2.38 -16.03
N HIS A 192 23.18 1.48 -16.18
CA HIS A 192 23.67 1.05 -17.51
C HIS A 192 22.83 -0.08 -18.13
N GLU A 193 21.88 -0.63 -17.40
CA GLU A 193 21.00 -1.71 -17.84
C GLU A 193 19.55 -1.28 -17.99
N VAL A 194 19.14 -0.16 -17.33
CA VAL A 194 17.77 0.32 -17.46
C VAL A 194 17.47 0.74 -18.89
N THR A 195 16.37 0.24 -19.44
CA THR A 195 15.94 0.59 -20.80
C THR A 195 15.14 1.90 -20.80
N ASP A 196 15.15 2.61 -21.94
CA ASP A 196 14.32 3.81 -22.13
C ASP A 196 12.83 3.50 -21.87
N ALA A 197 12.34 2.34 -22.31
CA ALA A 197 10.96 1.92 -22.09
C ALA A 197 10.58 1.79 -20.60
N VAL A 198 11.47 1.22 -19.78
CA VAL A 198 11.27 1.13 -18.33
C VAL A 198 11.31 2.51 -17.70
N TRP A 199 12.29 3.33 -18.07
CA TRP A 199 12.41 4.70 -17.60
C TRP A 199 11.17 5.53 -17.91
N GLU A 200 10.75 5.57 -19.17
CA GLU A 200 9.58 6.34 -19.63
C GLU A 200 8.30 5.86 -18.95
N ARG A 201 8.06 4.55 -18.87
CA ARG A 201 6.89 3.99 -18.20
C ARG A 201 6.83 4.42 -16.74
N VAL A 202 7.93 4.31 -16.00
CA VAL A 202 7.98 4.64 -14.58
C VAL A 202 7.80 6.14 -14.35
N PHE A 203 8.48 6.98 -15.11
CA PHE A 203 8.33 8.45 -14.99
C PHE A 203 6.97 8.93 -15.44
N SER A 204 6.44 8.39 -16.54
CA SER A 204 5.12 8.78 -17.03
C SER A 204 4.03 8.59 -15.99
N VAL A 205 4.03 7.47 -15.26
CA VAL A 205 3.02 7.19 -14.23
C VAL A 205 3.36 7.90 -12.93
N ASN A 206 4.57 7.65 -12.37
CA ASN A 206 4.91 8.06 -11.01
C ASN A 206 5.15 9.57 -10.87
N VAL A 207 5.54 10.24 -11.94
CA VAL A 207 5.91 11.67 -11.92
C VAL A 207 4.93 12.48 -12.77
N ASP A 208 4.87 12.22 -14.08
CA ASP A 208 4.10 13.05 -14.99
C ASP A 208 2.60 12.96 -14.75
N GLY A 209 2.08 11.76 -14.49
CA GLY A 209 0.66 11.54 -14.21
C GLY A 209 0.25 12.25 -12.93
N MET A 210 1.03 12.07 -11.85
CA MET A 210 0.85 12.78 -10.58
C MET A 210 0.90 14.31 -10.78
N PHE A 211 1.88 14.82 -11.53
CA PHE A 211 2.01 16.23 -11.84
C PHE A 211 0.78 16.76 -12.58
N ARG A 212 0.33 16.06 -13.64
CA ARG A 212 -0.82 16.52 -14.45
C ARG A 212 -2.09 16.60 -13.61
N LEU A 213 -2.40 15.57 -12.84
CA LEU A 213 -3.61 15.57 -12.00
C LEU A 213 -3.53 16.62 -10.90
N THR A 214 -2.39 16.72 -10.20
CA THR A 214 -2.19 17.75 -9.16
C THR A 214 -2.37 19.14 -9.72
N ARG A 215 -1.77 19.43 -10.89
CA ARG A 215 -1.90 20.73 -11.56
C ARG A 215 -3.35 21.04 -11.96
N ALA A 216 -4.12 20.03 -12.37
CA ALA A 216 -5.52 20.21 -12.74
C ALA A 216 -6.46 20.44 -11.54
N VAL A 217 -6.12 19.85 -10.38
CA VAL A 217 -6.90 19.98 -9.13
C VAL A 217 -6.59 21.29 -8.39
N LEU A 218 -5.36 21.76 -8.41
CA LEU A 218 -4.90 22.94 -7.66
C LEU A 218 -5.74 24.20 -7.86
N PRO A 219 -6.23 24.56 -9.04
CA PRO A 219 -7.10 25.73 -9.22
C PRO A 219 -8.38 25.69 -8.38
N LEU A 220 -8.98 24.50 -8.20
CA LEU A 220 -10.17 24.33 -7.36
C LEU A 220 -9.84 24.53 -5.87
N MET A 221 -8.74 23.99 -5.41
CA MET A 221 -8.27 24.19 -4.02
C MET A 221 -7.87 25.64 -3.75
N LEU A 222 -7.22 26.31 -4.72
CA LEU A 222 -6.84 27.73 -4.61
C LEU A 222 -8.07 28.63 -4.55
N ALA A 223 -9.09 28.36 -5.38
CA ALA A 223 -10.37 29.09 -5.33
C ALA A 223 -11.11 28.89 -4.01
N ALA A 224 -11.03 27.69 -3.43
CA ALA A 224 -11.61 27.37 -2.13
C ALA A 224 -10.79 27.91 -0.93
N GLY A 225 -9.54 28.33 -1.14
CA GLY A 225 -8.61 28.75 -0.09
C GLY A 225 -8.24 27.62 0.90
N ARG A 226 -8.43 26.37 0.51
CA ARG A 226 -8.12 25.19 1.33
C ARG A 226 -7.92 23.95 0.46
N GLY A 227 -7.12 23.00 0.98
CA GLY A 227 -6.89 21.71 0.34
C GLY A 227 -5.81 20.90 1.04
N SER A 228 -5.82 19.61 0.83
CA SER A 228 -4.77 18.71 1.32
C SER A 228 -4.39 17.72 0.24
N ILE A 229 -3.09 17.67 -0.09
CA ILE A 229 -2.53 16.75 -1.08
C ILE A 229 -1.58 15.81 -0.36
N VAL A 230 -1.75 14.51 -0.58
CA VAL A 230 -0.82 13.48 -0.10
C VAL A 230 -0.31 12.68 -1.28
N ASN A 231 0.99 12.71 -1.48
CA ASN A 231 1.68 11.95 -2.50
C ASN A 231 2.25 10.66 -1.90
N VAL A 232 2.06 9.53 -2.57
CA VAL A 232 2.71 8.29 -2.16
C VAL A 232 4.09 8.22 -2.80
N ALA A 233 5.11 8.53 -1.99
CA ALA A 233 6.50 8.33 -2.32
C ALA A 233 6.89 6.85 -2.17
N SER A 234 7.98 6.57 -1.49
CA SER A 234 8.48 5.24 -1.14
C SER A 234 9.66 5.40 -0.21
N GLU A 235 10.03 4.37 0.50
CA GLU A 235 11.34 4.26 1.14
C GLU A 235 12.48 4.44 0.11
N ALA A 236 12.27 4.04 -1.16
CA ALA A 236 13.18 4.33 -2.27
C ALA A 236 13.36 5.84 -2.58
N ALA A 237 12.55 6.73 -2.00
CA ALA A 237 12.76 8.18 -2.07
C ALA A 237 13.67 8.72 -0.94
N LEU A 238 14.06 7.87 0.01
CA LEU A 238 14.89 8.23 1.16
C LEU A 238 16.31 7.69 1.04
N ARG A 239 16.50 6.62 0.24
CA ARG A 239 17.80 5.99 -0.01
C ARG A 239 17.82 5.27 -1.37
N GLY A 240 19.02 4.96 -1.89
CA GLY A 240 19.21 4.33 -3.19
C GLY A 240 19.21 2.81 -3.20
N SER A 241 18.95 2.15 -2.06
CA SER A 241 19.11 0.70 -1.92
C SER A 241 17.80 -0.09 -1.83
N ALA A 242 16.65 0.55 -2.09
CA ALA A 242 15.33 -0.06 -1.93
C ALA A 242 14.68 -0.50 -3.26
N ALA A 243 15.18 -0.03 -4.40
CA ALA A 243 14.64 -0.33 -5.73
C ALA A 243 15.69 -0.08 -6.83
N GLY A 244 15.32 -0.36 -8.08
CA GLY A 244 16.13 -0.01 -9.25
C GLY A 244 16.19 1.49 -9.50
N LEU A 245 16.96 1.89 -10.52
CA LEU A 245 17.24 3.29 -10.80
C LEU A 245 15.98 4.11 -11.12
N ALA A 246 15.15 3.62 -12.04
CA ALA A 246 14.02 4.41 -12.55
C ALA A 246 12.99 4.69 -11.45
N TYR A 247 12.68 3.68 -10.64
CA TYR A 247 11.77 3.84 -9.51
C TYR A 247 12.35 4.77 -8.45
N THR A 248 13.58 4.54 -8.03
CA THR A 248 14.30 5.38 -7.06
C THR A 248 14.30 6.85 -7.50
N ALA A 249 14.69 7.14 -8.73
CA ALA A 249 14.71 8.50 -9.27
C ALA A 249 13.30 9.12 -9.31
N SER A 250 12.29 8.35 -9.75
CA SER A 250 10.91 8.83 -9.78
C SER A 250 10.38 9.21 -8.39
N LYS A 251 10.69 8.39 -7.38
CA LYS A 251 10.22 8.64 -6.01
C LYS A 251 10.97 9.79 -5.32
N HIS A 252 12.23 10.03 -5.65
CA HIS A 252 12.94 11.27 -5.28
C HIS A 252 12.31 12.51 -5.95
N ALA A 253 11.88 12.41 -7.22
CA ALA A 253 11.15 13.49 -7.88
C ALA A 253 9.84 13.83 -7.15
N VAL A 254 9.09 12.82 -6.69
CA VAL A 254 7.88 13.00 -5.86
C VAL A 254 8.18 13.78 -4.59
N VAL A 255 9.29 13.51 -3.91
CA VAL A 255 9.73 14.28 -2.73
C VAL A 255 10.01 15.73 -3.09
N GLY A 256 10.72 15.98 -4.20
CA GLY A 256 10.98 17.33 -4.70
C GLY A 256 9.68 18.10 -5.00
N MET A 257 8.74 17.46 -5.72
CA MET A 257 7.42 18.04 -6.01
C MET A 257 6.65 18.36 -4.74
N THR A 258 6.66 17.46 -3.76
CA THR A 258 5.98 17.63 -2.47
C THR A 258 6.50 18.86 -1.72
N LYS A 259 7.82 18.95 -1.54
CA LYS A 259 8.45 20.06 -0.80
C LYS A 259 8.27 21.41 -1.50
N SER A 260 8.46 21.44 -2.83
CA SER A 260 8.26 22.67 -3.61
C SER A 260 6.81 23.14 -3.53
N SER A 261 5.83 22.25 -3.74
CA SER A 261 4.41 22.59 -3.67
C SER A 261 3.98 23.01 -2.26
N ALA A 262 4.47 22.33 -1.22
CA ALA A 262 4.20 22.72 0.16
C ALA A 262 4.63 24.17 0.45
N PHE A 263 5.84 24.52 0.04
CA PHE A 263 6.36 25.89 0.21
C PHE A 263 5.53 26.93 -0.57
N MET A 264 5.22 26.64 -1.83
CA MET A 264 4.51 27.57 -2.72
C MET A 264 3.06 27.82 -2.31
N TYR A 265 2.39 26.83 -1.71
CA TYR A 265 0.95 26.89 -1.45
C TYR A 265 0.58 27.00 0.03
N ALA A 266 1.52 26.92 0.97
CA ALA A 266 1.24 27.00 2.42
C ALA A 266 0.45 28.26 2.81
N GLY A 267 0.83 29.43 2.28
CA GLY A 267 0.12 30.70 2.51
C GLY A 267 -1.24 30.81 1.81
N LYS A 268 -1.67 29.77 1.08
CA LYS A 268 -2.96 29.70 0.38
C LYS A 268 -3.94 28.71 1.03
N GLY A 269 -3.61 28.20 2.22
CA GLY A 269 -4.44 27.23 2.93
C GLY A 269 -4.34 25.81 2.35
N ILE A 270 -3.35 25.50 1.54
CA ILE A 270 -3.15 24.19 0.93
C ILE A 270 -1.94 23.52 1.57
N ARG A 271 -2.13 22.29 2.07
CA ARG A 271 -1.06 21.45 2.61
C ARG A 271 -0.67 20.40 1.57
N VAL A 272 0.62 20.14 1.45
CA VAL A 272 1.14 19.10 0.56
C VAL A 272 2.16 18.27 1.32
N ASN A 273 1.90 16.98 1.45
CA ASN A 273 2.76 16.04 2.16
C ASN A 273 3.00 14.78 1.32
N ALA A 274 3.94 13.95 1.74
CA ALA A 274 4.10 12.61 1.20
C ALA A 274 4.17 11.58 2.33
N VAL A 275 3.66 10.39 2.03
CA VAL A 275 3.94 9.16 2.79
C VAL A 275 4.98 8.38 2.00
N ALA A 276 5.99 7.87 2.69
CA ALA A 276 7.02 7.00 2.14
C ALA A 276 6.85 5.58 2.69
N PRO A 277 6.09 4.71 1.98
CA PRO A 277 5.89 3.33 2.39
C PRO A 277 7.19 2.53 2.32
N GLY A 278 7.35 1.60 3.26
CA GLY A 278 8.24 0.46 3.16
C GLY A 278 7.57 -0.72 2.42
N PRO A 279 7.88 -1.97 2.79
CA PRO A 279 7.24 -3.14 2.22
C PRO A 279 5.77 -3.22 2.64
N VAL A 280 4.88 -3.28 1.67
CA VAL A 280 3.41 -3.34 1.86
C VAL A 280 2.83 -4.47 1.02
N ALA A 281 1.94 -5.24 1.60
CA ALA A 281 1.20 -6.27 0.90
C ALA A 281 0.25 -5.62 -0.13
N THR A 282 0.68 -5.57 -1.38
CA THR A 282 -0.05 -5.00 -2.52
C THR A 282 0.14 -5.86 -3.77
N ASN A 283 -0.55 -5.49 -4.85
CA ASN A 283 -0.38 -6.14 -6.16
C ASN A 283 0.91 -5.71 -6.91
N ILE A 284 1.71 -4.80 -6.34
CA ILE A 284 2.99 -4.40 -6.92
C ILE A 284 4.01 -5.49 -6.63
N GLN A 285 4.47 -6.16 -7.70
CA GLN A 285 5.51 -7.19 -7.61
C GLN A 285 6.85 -6.60 -8.05
N ALA A 286 7.90 -6.90 -7.28
CA ALA A 286 9.27 -6.64 -7.68
C ALA A 286 9.76 -7.78 -8.58
N SER A 287 10.37 -7.44 -9.69
CA SER A 287 11.05 -8.39 -10.58
C SER A 287 12.49 -7.94 -10.78
N PHE A 288 13.42 -8.88 -10.86
CA PHE A 288 14.82 -8.58 -11.13
C PHE A 288 15.15 -8.94 -12.58
N ALA A 289 15.40 -7.92 -13.41
CA ALA A 289 15.87 -8.09 -14.77
C ALA A 289 17.41 -7.98 -14.87
N SER A 290 18.10 -7.71 -13.75
CA SER A 290 19.55 -7.52 -13.68
C SER A 290 20.17 -8.44 -12.63
N GLU A 291 21.21 -9.14 -13.01
CA GLU A 291 22.03 -9.94 -12.08
C GLU A 291 22.75 -9.04 -11.07
N LEU A 292 23.33 -7.93 -11.53
CA LEU A 292 23.94 -6.92 -10.64
C LEU A 292 22.89 -6.33 -9.69
N GLY A 293 21.69 -6.02 -10.20
CA GLY A 293 20.57 -5.55 -9.37
C GLY A 293 20.24 -6.55 -8.27
N GLN A 294 20.11 -7.82 -8.59
CA GLN A 294 19.83 -8.89 -7.62
C GLN A 294 20.96 -9.04 -6.58
N GLN A 295 22.22 -9.04 -7.02
CA GLN A 295 23.36 -9.15 -6.11
C GLN A 295 23.45 -7.97 -5.13
N ARG A 296 23.13 -6.75 -5.57
CA ARG A 296 23.28 -5.54 -4.77
C ARG A 296 22.07 -5.25 -3.88
N LEU A 297 20.84 -5.46 -4.38
CA LEU A 297 19.60 -5.17 -3.66
C LEU A 297 19.15 -6.36 -2.80
N GLY A 298 19.46 -7.60 -3.20
CA GLY A 298 19.07 -8.81 -2.47
C GLY A 298 19.38 -8.76 -0.98
N PRO A 299 20.62 -8.49 -0.54
CA PRO A 299 20.96 -8.40 0.89
C PRO A 299 20.18 -7.31 1.63
N MET A 300 19.80 -6.21 0.96
CA MET A 300 18.99 -5.15 1.58
C MET A 300 17.54 -5.59 1.74
N LEU A 301 17.02 -6.38 0.81
CA LEU A 301 15.67 -6.95 0.91
C LEU A 301 15.57 -8.00 2.03
N GLU A 302 16.67 -8.62 2.45
CA GLU A 302 16.68 -9.51 3.62
C GLU A 302 16.50 -8.75 4.95
N THR A 303 16.75 -7.45 4.97
CA THR A 303 16.54 -6.57 6.15
C THR A 303 15.14 -5.97 6.23
N ILE A 304 14.25 -6.34 5.31
CA ILE A 304 12.86 -5.85 5.27
C ILE A 304 12.17 -6.16 6.61
N PRO A 305 11.58 -5.14 7.27
CA PRO A 305 10.75 -5.35 8.43
C PRO A 305 9.47 -6.14 8.06
N PRO A 306 8.67 -6.57 9.04
CA PRO A 306 7.39 -7.20 8.75
C PRO A 306 6.57 -6.37 7.75
N VAL A 307 6.07 -7.04 6.71
CA VAL A 307 5.29 -6.39 5.64
C VAL A 307 4.03 -5.77 6.24
N ALA A 308 3.83 -4.48 5.95
CA ALA A 308 2.66 -3.75 6.40
C ALA A 308 1.41 -4.11 5.57
N GLU A 309 0.26 -3.84 6.15
CA GLU A 309 -1.02 -3.90 5.44
C GLU A 309 -1.33 -2.58 4.76
N SER A 310 -2.07 -2.66 3.66
CA SER A 310 -2.57 -1.48 2.96
C SER A 310 -3.38 -0.54 3.86
N ALA A 311 -4.14 -1.07 4.82
CA ALA A 311 -4.91 -0.29 5.79
C ALA A 311 -4.04 0.53 6.75
N GLN A 312 -2.85 0.03 7.13
CA GLN A 312 -1.89 0.77 7.95
C GLN A 312 -1.35 1.99 7.21
N LEU A 313 -1.10 1.85 5.90
CA LEU A 313 -0.69 2.98 5.05
C LEU A 313 -1.83 3.97 4.84
N ALA A 314 -3.07 3.48 4.66
CA ALA A 314 -4.25 4.31 4.58
C ALA A 314 -4.44 5.16 5.85
N ALA A 315 -4.10 4.64 7.03
CA ALA A 315 -4.13 5.41 8.27
C ALA A 315 -3.17 6.61 8.24
N SER A 316 -1.94 6.42 7.76
CA SER A 316 -0.94 7.50 7.60
C SER A 316 -1.40 8.54 6.55
N ILE A 317 -1.94 8.08 5.42
CA ILE A 317 -2.42 8.95 4.34
C ILE A 317 -3.63 9.78 4.81
N THR A 318 -4.62 9.15 5.44
CA THR A 318 -5.84 9.83 5.91
C THR A 318 -5.57 10.78 7.06
N PHE A 319 -4.60 10.51 7.93
CA PHE A 319 -4.12 11.47 8.93
C PHE A 319 -3.64 12.77 8.25
N LEU A 320 -2.78 12.68 7.26
CA LEU A 320 -2.25 13.85 6.55
C LEU A 320 -3.31 14.56 5.69
N LEU A 321 -4.30 13.85 5.15
CA LEU A 321 -5.40 14.42 4.37
C LEU A 321 -6.42 15.15 5.24
N SER A 322 -6.69 14.62 6.43
CA SER A 322 -7.72 15.16 7.35
C SER A 322 -7.24 16.42 8.06
N ASP A 323 -8.14 16.99 8.86
CA ASP A 323 -7.85 18.16 9.70
C ASP A 323 -6.91 17.83 10.87
N ASP A 324 -6.72 16.54 11.20
CA ASP A 324 -5.74 16.09 12.20
C ASP A 324 -4.30 16.47 11.79
N GLY A 325 -4.03 16.55 10.47
CA GLY A 325 -2.76 17.00 9.93
C GLY A 325 -2.63 18.53 9.76
N THR A 326 -3.41 19.34 10.45
CA THR A 326 -3.64 20.78 10.19
C THR A 326 -2.38 21.64 10.09
N ASN A 327 -1.32 21.33 10.84
CA ASN A 327 -0.05 22.08 10.81
C ASN A 327 1.09 21.31 10.13
N VAL A 328 0.76 20.24 9.41
CA VAL A 328 1.76 19.41 8.71
C VAL A 328 1.72 19.74 7.22
N SER A 329 2.79 20.34 6.69
CA SER A 329 2.98 20.57 5.25
C SER A 329 4.48 20.47 4.91
N GLY A 330 4.80 19.81 3.79
CA GLY A 330 6.17 19.54 3.36
C GLY A 330 6.81 18.32 4.02
N ALA A 331 6.06 17.59 4.85
CA ALA A 331 6.55 16.37 5.48
C ALA A 331 6.68 15.23 4.47
N ILE A 332 7.74 14.45 4.63
CA ILE A 332 7.92 13.14 4.01
C ILE A 332 7.86 12.14 5.15
N LEU A 333 6.72 11.52 5.35
CA LEU A 333 6.45 10.63 6.49
C LEU A 333 6.84 9.19 6.13
N PRO A 334 7.95 8.63 6.69
CA PRO A 334 8.22 7.21 6.57
C PRO A 334 7.10 6.42 7.26
N SER A 335 6.56 5.43 6.56
CA SER A 335 5.59 4.47 7.08
C SER A 335 6.08 3.08 6.66
N ASP A 336 7.21 2.66 7.23
CA ASP A 336 8.10 1.64 6.70
C ASP A 336 8.65 0.66 7.76
N GLY A 337 8.10 0.68 8.96
CA GLY A 337 8.57 -0.17 10.05
C GLY A 337 10.02 0.13 10.48
N ALA A 338 10.46 1.39 10.34
CA ALA A 338 11.81 1.88 10.61
C ALA A 338 12.90 1.33 9.64
N TRP A 339 12.49 0.81 8.47
CA TRP A 339 13.46 0.31 7.49
C TRP A 339 14.39 1.41 6.96
N SER A 340 13.92 2.64 6.84
CA SER A 340 14.74 3.79 6.43
C SER A 340 15.59 4.40 7.54
N ALA A 341 15.45 3.95 8.77
CA ALA A 341 16.20 4.45 9.93
C ALA A 341 17.54 3.74 10.17
N GLN A 342 18.00 2.93 9.20
CA GLN A 342 19.26 2.17 9.25
C GLN A 342 20.43 3.00 8.71
#